data_13d243ad8b03d5aefd83bb42d4ea5b13
#
_entry.id   13d243ad8b03d5aefd83bb42d4ea5b13
#
_cell.length_a   1.000
_cell.length_b   1.000
_cell.length_c   1.000
_cell.angle_alpha   90.00
_cell.angle_beta   90.00
_cell.angle_gamma   90.00
#
_symmetry.space_group_name_H-M   'P 1'
#
loop_
_entity.id
_entity.type
_entity.pdbx_description
1 polymer ?
#
loop_
_entity_poly.entity_id
_entity_poly.type
_entity_poly.pdbx_seq_one_letter_code
_entity_poly.pdbx_strand_id
1 'polypeptide(L)'
;MPPAIAWVDEVAPDEAIGICGAKMGRLAELLRAGVSLPKGFTVTVGAFRRHWDEAGLNEVADAALGGLGADAGPAEIEAAAGAIRAELAGRDLGADLAALIGDAYEELSSRCFEINVPTAVRSSAIGEDSGTASFAGIFDTYLGVSGQDRVLDAVRACWASLFNTRAVAYRLRAGTHHRDMPMAVGVIELIHARASGVAFSAHPVTGKTDRVVIETSWGWGEAVVQGLVTPDHAEVGKADGRVLKYQVADKTVVSAFDYAVGRVIETEMPARLVSRRVLDEEQIAAIIDAVLAIERHYGYPVDVEWVLDRHRREGEPVCVVQARPVTVTAPQTAPTEWNPAAMAAKYVFGT
;
A
#
# COMPACT_ATOMS: atom_id res chain seq x y z
N MET A 1 21.36 -18.05 -4.58
CA MET A 1 20.70 -17.07 -3.72
C MET A 1 19.62 -16.37 -4.53
N PRO A 2 18.45 -16.04 -3.99
CA PRO A 2 17.48 -15.26 -4.72
C PRO A 2 18.09 -13.90 -5.12
N PRO A 3 17.68 -13.34 -6.27
CA PRO A 3 18.20 -12.06 -6.76
C PRO A 3 17.89 -10.93 -5.76
N ALA A 4 18.73 -9.89 -5.72
CA ALA A 4 18.50 -8.73 -4.85
C ALA A 4 17.33 -7.87 -5.36
N ILE A 5 17.12 -7.83 -6.66
CA ILE A 5 16.07 -7.11 -7.37
C ILE A 5 15.18 -8.12 -8.11
N ALA A 6 13.88 -7.92 -8.08
CA ALA A 6 12.90 -8.68 -8.86
C ALA A 6 11.90 -7.73 -9.50
N TRP A 7 11.74 -7.82 -10.82
CA TRP A 7 10.74 -7.04 -11.56
C TRP A 7 9.35 -7.66 -11.42
N VAL A 8 8.32 -6.82 -11.25
CA VAL A 8 6.93 -7.28 -11.04
C VAL A 8 6.42 -8.11 -12.23
N ASP A 9 6.87 -7.79 -13.44
CA ASP A 9 6.51 -8.46 -14.68
C ASP A 9 7.36 -9.72 -15.00
N GLU A 10 8.43 -9.97 -14.24
CA GLU A 10 9.35 -11.08 -14.50
C GLU A 10 9.27 -12.20 -13.45
N VAL A 11 8.88 -11.88 -12.21
CA VAL A 11 8.84 -12.87 -11.13
C VAL A 11 7.74 -13.91 -11.35
N ALA A 12 8.04 -15.17 -11.06
CA ALA A 12 7.08 -16.26 -11.16
C ALA A 12 6.01 -16.14 -10.06
N PRO A 13 4.70 -16.30 -10.35
CA PRO A 13 3.62 -16.07 -9.40
C PRO A 13 3.70 -16.94 -8.14
N ASP A 14 4.09 -18.20 -8.28
CA ASP A 14 4.22 -19.18 -7.20
C ASP A 14 5.34 -18.86 -6.21
N GLU A 15 6.36 -18.11 -6.63
CA GLU A 15 7.47 -17.67 -5.79
C GLU A 15 7.33 -16.21 -5.35
N ALA A 16 6.41 -15.45 -5.94
CA ALA A 16 6.34 -13.99 -5.84
C ALA A 16 6.18 -13.51 -4.40
N ILE A 17 5.33 -14.11 -3.59
CA ILE A 17 5.14 -13.73 -2.18
C ILE A 17 6.41 -14.00 -1.36
N GLY A 18 7.07 -15.13 -1.59
CA GLY A 18 8.31 -15.50 -0.90
C GLY A 18 9.50 -14.59 -1.22
N ILE A 19 9.53 -14.02 -2.43
CA ILE A 19 10.61 -13.15 -2.92
C ILE A 19 10.28 -11.68 -2.68
N CYS A 20 9.05 -11.26 -3.01
CA CYS A 20 8.64 -9.87 -3.07
C CYS A 20 7.80 -9.41 -1.87
N GLY A 21 7.49 -10.31 -0.92
CA GLY A 21 6.53 -10.02 0.15
C GLY A 21 5.08 -10.01 -0.34
N ALA A 22 4.13 -9.87 0.58
CA ALA A 22 2.71 -10.08 0.28
C ALA A 22 2.14 -9.05 -0.70
N LYS A 23 2.40 -7.75 -0.51
CA LYS A 23 1.83 -6.70 -1.37
C LYS A 23 2.36 -6.79 -2.81
N MET A 24 3.68 -6.83 -2.96
CA MET A 24 4.30 -6.87 -4.30
C MET A 24 4.12 -8.21 -4.99
N GLY A 25 4.12 -9.31 -4.24
CA GLY A 25 3.85 -10.64 -4.77
C GLY A 25 2.44 -10.74 -5.37
N ARG A 26 1.43 -10.20 -4.69
CA ARG A 26 0.05 -10.15 -5.21
C ARG A 26 -0.06 -9.27 -6.46
N LEU A 27 0.67 -8.16 -6.54
CA LEU A 27 0.69 -7.36 -7.77
C LEU A 27 1.27 -8.17 -8.93
N ALA A 28 2.35 -8.94 -8.72
CA ALA A 28 2.91 -9.80 -9.76
C ALA A 28 1.92 -10.88 -10.24
N GLU A 29 1.14 -11.49 -9.33
CA GLU A 29 0.06 -12.42 -9.67
C GLU A 29 -1.02 -11.73 -10.51
N LEU A 30 -1.48 -10.55 -10.12
CA LEU A 30 -2.54 -9.80 -10.80
C LEU A 30 -2.11 -9.32 -12.18
N LEU A 31 -0.84 -8.95 -12.36
CA LEU A 31 -0.32 -8.60 -13.68
C LEU A 31 -0.45 -9.76 -14.66
N ARG A 32 -0.14 -10.99 -14.22
CA ARG A 32 -0.32 -12.21 -15.02
C ARG A 32 -1.79 -12.52 -15.32
N ALA A 33 -2.69 -12.09 -14.43
CA ALA A 33 -4.14 -12.17 -14.66
C ALA A 33 -4.68 -11.06 -15.59
N GLY A 34 -3.81 -10.19 -16.13
CA GLY A 34 -4.17 -9.13 -17.07
C GLY A 34 -4.70 -7.85 -16.41
N VAL A 35 -4.50 -7.68 -15.11
CA VAL A 35 -4.87 -6.44 -14.40
C VAL A 35 -3.84 -5.35 -14.70
N SER A 36 -4.30 -4.14 -14.96
CA SER A 36 -3.42 -2.97 -15.17
C SER A 36 -2.80 -2.52 -13.86
N LEU A 37 -1.48 -2.48 -13.82
CA LEU A 37 -0.68 -2.17 -12.63
C LEU A 37 0.42 -1.16 -12.96
N PRO A 38 0.95 -0.43 -11.97
CA PRO A 38 2.14 0.39 -12.17
C PRO A 38 3.35 -0.49 -12.48
N LYS A 39 4.27 0.00 -13.30
CA LYS A 39 5.58 -0.62 -13.50
C LYS A 39 6.41 -0.53 -12.24
N GLY A 40 7.30 -1.48 -12.01
CA GLY A 40 8.16 -1.42 -10.85
C GLY A 40 8.96 -2.68 -10.59
N PHE A 41 9.81 -2.56 -9.59
CA PHE A 41 10.63 -3.65 -9.10
C PHE A 41 10.51 -3.78 -7.57
N THR A 42 11.05 -4.85 -7.06
CA THR A 42 11.09 -5.14 -5.62
C THR A 42 12.54 -5.34 -5.19
N VAL A 43 12.97 -4.64 -4.15
CA VAL A 43 14.15 -5.02 -3.37
C VAL A 43 13.72 -6.20 -2.51
N THR A 44 14.27 -7.38 -2.77
CA THR A 44 13.70 -8.66 -2.33
C THR A 44 13.89 -8.95 -0.84
N VAL A 45 13.14 -9.90 -0.33
CA VAL A 45 13.35 -10.50 1.00
C VAL A 45 14.77 -11.04 1.17
N GLY A 46 15.36 -11.58 0.08
CA GLY A 46 16.74 -12.06 0.09
C GLY A 46 17.75 -10.93 0.27
N ALA A 47 17.52 -9.77 -0.36
CA ALA A 47 18.35 -8.58 -0.17
C ALA A 47 18.26 -8.04 1.27
N PHE A 48 17.02 -7.97 1.82
CA PHE A 48 16.81 -7.60 3.22
C PHE A 48 17.60 -8.50 4.18
N ARG A 49 17.44 -9.81 4.09
CA ARG A 49 18.12 -10.77 4.99
C ARG A 49 19.62 -10.63 4.92
N ARG A 50 20.18 -10.57 3.70
CA ARG A 50 21.62 -10.40 3.51
C ARG A 50 22.14 -9.12 4.15
N HIS A 51 21.49 -7.97 3.86
CA HIS A 51 21.87 -6.69 4.46
C HIS A 51 21.77 -6.72 5.99
N TRP A 52 20.72 -7.34 6.52
CA TRP A 52 20.46 -7.46 7.95
C TRP A 52 21.55 -8.27 8.66
N ASP A 53 21.94 -9.40 8.07
CA ASP A 53 22.99 -10.28 8.61
C ASP A 53 24.38 -9.62 8.50
N GLU A 54 24.74 -9.06 7.34
CA GLU A 54 26.03 -8.39 7.11
C GLU A 54 26.22 -7.16 8.02
N ALA A 55 25.16 -6.44 8.30
CA ALA A 55 25.18 -5.29 9.20
C ALA A 55 25.09 -5.64 10.69
N GLY A 56 24.92 -6.90 11.08
CA GLY A 56 24.80 -7.34 12.47
C GLY A 56 23.53 -6.80 13.16
N LEU A 57 22.48 -6.52 12.41
CA LEU A 57 21.27 -5.87 12.93
C LEU A 57 20.36 -6.83 13.69
N ASN A 58 20.52 -8.14 13.47
CA ASN A 58 19.81 -9.16 14.24
C ASN A 58 20.22 -9.13 15.71
N GLU A 59 21.50 -9.02 15.99
CA GLU A 59 22.05 -8.96 17.35
C GLU A 59 21.61 -7.66 18.06
N VAL A 60 21.56 -6.55 17.33
CA VAL A 60 21.05 -5.27 17.85
C VAL A 60 19.58 -5.39 18.24
N ALA A 61 18.77 -5.97 17.35
CA ALA A 61 17.35 -6.15 17.60
C ALA A 61 17.08 -7.15 18.73
N ASP A 62 17.79 -8.27 18.78
CA ASP A 62 17.71 -9.25 19.87
C ASP A 62 18.06 -8.63 21.23
N ALA A 63 19.13 -7.82 21.28
CA ALA A 63 19.55 -7.14 22.50
C ALA A 63 18.53 -6.08 22.97
N ALA A 64 17.95 -5.32 22.03
CA ALA A 64 17.00 -4.27 22.36
C ALA A 64 15.61 -4.80 22.74
N LEU A 65 15.15 -5.90 22.12
CA LEU A 65 13.80 -6.47 22.32
C LEU A 65 13.75 -7.64 23.30
N GLY A 66 14.91 -8.28 23.59
CA GLY A 66 14.96 -9.55 24.33
C GLY A 66 14.45 -9.50 25.78
N GLY A 67 14.28 -8.29 26.35
CA GLY A 67 13.68 -8.10 27.67
C GLY A 67 12.20 -7.71 27.66
N LEU A 68 11.58 -7.54 26.47
CA LEU A 68 10.22 -7.06 26.33
C LEU A 68 9.24 -8.23 26.16
N GLY A 69 8.16 -8.21 26.94
CA GLY A 69 7.03 -9.13 26.83
C GLY A 69 5.80 -8.52 26.14
N ALA A 70 4.74 -9.31 26.01
CA ALA A 70 3.47 -8.86 25.45
C ALA A 70 2.79 -7.73 26.24
N ASP A 71 3.19 -7.54 27.48
CA ASP A 71 2.71 -6.54 28.45
C ASP A 71 3.61 -5.30 28.52
N ALA A 72 4.67 -5.23 27.70
CA ALA A 72 5.59 -4.09 27.66
C ALA A 72 4.84 -2.78 27.38
N GLY A 73 5.20 -1.74 28.16
CA GLY A 73 4.60 -0.43 28.04
C GLY A 73 5.01 0.33 26.74
N PRO A 74 4.18 1.26 26.25
CA PRO A 74 4.49 2.00 25.01
C PRO A 74 5.84 2.73 25.05
N ALA A 75 6.24 3.27 26.21
CA ALA A 75 7.51 3.97 26.36
C ALA A 75 8.72 3.02 26.27
N GLU A 76 8.61 1.82 26.85
CA GLU A 76 9.66 0.80 26.78
C GLU A 76 9.83 0.29 25.35
N ILE A 77 8.71 0.03 24.67
CA ILE A 77 8.70 -0.38 23.27
C ILE A 77 9.32 0.70 22.39
N GLU A 78 8.95 1.98 22.58
CA GLU A 78 9.51 3.10 21.80
C GLU A 78 11.00 3.27 22.04
N ALA A 79 11.49 3.13 23.29
CA ALA A 79 12.90 3.21 23.59
C ALA A 79 13.70 2.12 22.85
N ALA A 80 13.25 0.88 22.90
CA ALA A 80 13.90 -0.25 22.23
C ALA A 80 13.80 -0.11 20.69
N ALA A 81 12.63 0.19 20.18
CA ALA A 81 12.38 0.39 18.74
C ALA A 81 13.18 1.57 18.19
N GLY A 82 13.25 2.68 18.93
CA GLY A 82 14.04 3.86 18.58
C GLY A 82 15.54 3.58 18.48
N ALA A 83 16.07 2.79 19.41
CA ALA A 83 17.48 2.37 19.38
C ALA A 83 17.78 1.56 18.09
N ILE A 84 16.91 0.62 17.71
CA ILE A 84 17.08 -0.17 16.48
C ILE A 84 16.99 0.72 15.24
N ARG A 85 16.01 1.64 15.18
CA ARG A 85 15.87 2.57 14.07
C ARG A 85 17.09 3.51 13.93
N ALA A 86 17.68 3.95 15.04
CA ALA A 86 18.88 4.78 15.03
C ALA A 86 20.10 4.02 14.46
N GLU A 87 20.27 2.76 14.82
CA GLU A 87 21.31 1.90 14.25
C GLU A 87 21.12 1.69 12.75
N LEU A 88 19.89 1.41 12.33
CA LEU A 88 19.53 1.28 10.90
C LEU A 88 19.84 2.55 10.11
N ALA A 89 19.48 3.72 10.64
CA ALA A 89 19.71 5.00 9.98
C ALA A 89 21.22 5.30 9.82
N GLY A 90 22.04 4.81 10.75
CA GLY A 90 23.50 4.96 10.71
C GLY A 90 24.24 3.96 9.81
N ARG A 91 23.53 2.98 9.21
CA ARG A 91 24.12 1.93 8.37
C ARG A 91 23.83 2.18 6.90
N ASP A 92 24.86 2.14 6.08
CA ASP A 92 24.71 2.18 4.61
C ASP A 92 24.25 0.82 4.08
N LEU A 93 23.57 0.83 2.93
CA LEU A 93 23.08 -0.39 2.25
C LEU A 93 24.24 -1.28 1.72
N GLY A 94 25.48 -0.78 1.76
CA GLY A 94 26.62 -1.38 1.08
C GLY A 94 26.63 -1.02 -0.42
N ALA A 95 27.84 -0.86 -0.97
CA ALA A 95 28.02 -0.34 -2.33
C ALA A 95 27.32 -1.22 -3.38
N ASP A 96 27.40 -2.54 -3.25
CA ASP A 96 26.84 -3.49 -4.21
C ASP A 96 25.32 -3.42 -4.26
N LEU A 97 24.65 -3.40 -3.10
CA LEU A 97 23.18 -3.32 -3.05
C LEU A 97 22.68 -1.94 -3.49
N ALA A 98 23.38 -0.88 -3.09
CA ALA A 98 23.04 0.47 -3.52
C ALA A 98 23.15 0.63 -5.04
N ALA A 99 24.19 0.07 -5.67
CA ALA A 99 24.35 0.06 -7.12
C ALA A 99 23.19 -0.70 -7.80
N LEU A 100 22.86 -1.92 -7.32
CA LEU A 100 21.74 -2.71 -7.90
C LEU A 100 20.39 -2.00 -7.82
N ILE A 101 20.12 -1.30 -6.70
CA ILE A 101 18.89 -0.52 -6.56
C ILE A 101 18.90 0.69 -7.48
N GLY A 102 20.05 1.37 -7.60
CA GLY A 102 20.26 2.51 -8.49
C GLY A 102 20.03 2.14 -9.96
N ASP A 103 20.69 1.09 -10.42
CA ASP A 103 20.54 0.57 -11.80
C ASP A 103 19.08 0.19 -12.09
N ALA A 104 18.40 -0.46 -11.14
CA ALA A 104 16.98 -0.81 -11.28
C ALA A 104 16.08 0.43 -11.35
N TYR A 105 16.40 1.49 -10.60
CA TYR A 105 15.65 2.74 -10.65
C TYR A 105 15.86 3.50 -11.97
N GLU A 106 17.07 3.51 -12.51
CA GLU A 106 17.36 4.07 -13.84
C GLU A 106 16.62 3.30 -14.94
N GLU A 107 16.62 1.97 -14.87
CA GLU A 107 15.85 1.12 -15.78
C GLU A 107 14.34 1.37 -15.65
N LEU A 108 13.79 1.52 -14.42
CA LEU A 108 12.39 1.88 -14.21
C LEU A 108 12.07 3.22 -14.88
N SER A 109 12.92 4.23 -14.69
CA SER A 109 12.78 5.55 -15.32
C SER A 109 12.76 5.45 -16.83
N SER A 110 13.65 4.63 -17.42
CA SER A 110 13.68 4.33 -18.85
C SER A 110 12.39 3.64 -19.32
N ARG A 111 11.92 2.62 -18.60
CA ARG A 111 10.66 1.90 -18.91
C ARG A 111 9.43 2.82 -18.85
N CYS A 112 9.46 3.85 -18.02
CA CYS A 112 8.40 4.86 -17.90
C CYS A 112 8.56 6.03 -18.89
N PHE A 113 9.66 6.10 -19.64
CA PHE A 113 10.01 7.24 -20.52
C PHE A 113 10.11 8.56 -19.78
N GLU A 114 10.54 8.52 -18.51
CA GLU A 114 10.75 9.69 -17.66
C GLU A 114 12.18 9.72 -17.10
N ILE A 115 12.70 10.92 -16.84
CA ILE A 115 13.95 11.11 -16.12
C ILE A 115 13.62 11.24 -14.64
N ASN A 116 14.24 10.38 -13.81
CA ASN A 116 13.95 10.34 -12.37
C ASN A 116 12.46 10.18 -12.07
N VAL A 117 11.84 9.15 -12.65
CA VAL A 117 10.41 8.90 -12.47
C VAL A 117 10.02 8.97 -10.98
N PRO A 118 8.98 9.74 -10.63
CA PRO A 118 8.44 9.71 -9.26
C PRO A 118 7.92 8.31 -8.92
N THR A 119 8.27 7.81 -7.75
CA THR A 119 7.90 6.46 -7.31
C THR A 119 7.12 6.46 -6.01
N ALA A 120 6.36 5.40 -5.81
CA ALA A 120 5.90 4.97 -4.49
C ALA A 120 6.85 3.87 -4.00
N VAL A 121 7.57 4.16 -2.91
CA VAL A 121 8.43 3.19 -2.22
C VAL A 121 7.65 2.65 -1.03
N ARG A 122 7.34 1.36 -1.04
CA ARG A 122 6.40 0.77 -0.10
C ARG A 122 6.89 -0.54 0.50
N SER A 123 6.61 -0.72 1.78
CA SER A 123 6.83 -1.97 2.49
C SER A 123 6.02 -3.13 1.92
N SER A 124 6.62 -4.31 1.90
CA SER A 124 5.99 -5.56 1.48
C SER A 124 6.54 -6.71 2.35
N ALA A 125 6.02 -6.84 3.57
CA ALA A 125 6.47 -7.87 4.49
C ALA A 125 5.84 -9.23 4.16
N ILE A 126 6.56 -10.32 4.48
CA ILE A 126 5.97 -11.67 4.48
C ILE A 126 4.95 -11.74 5.61
N GLY A 127 3.75 -12.23 5.32
CA GLY A 127 2.65 -12.33 6.31
C GLY A 127 1.81 -11.06 6.47
N GLU A 128 2.20 -9.95 5.83
CA GLU A 128 1.34 -8.78 5.70
C GLU A 128 0.11 -9.16 4.85
N ASP A 129 -1.08 -8.71 5.23
CA ASP A 129 -2.35 -9.04 4.56
C ASP A 129 -2.74 -10.54 4.57
N SER A 130 -2.22 -11.34 5.51
CA SER A 130 -2.74 -12.67 5.75
C SER A 130 -4.10 -12.57 6.47
N GLY A 131 -5.07 -13.44 6.14
CA GLY A 131 -6.41 -13.40 6.73
C GLY A 131 -6.46 -13.57 8.25
N THR A 132 -5.34 -13.97 8.88
CA THR A 132 -5.20 -14.18 10.32
C THR A 132 -4.46 -13.04 11.04
N ALA A 133 -3.74 -12.18 10.32
CA ALA A 133 -2.96 -11.09 10.89
C ALA A 133 -3.03 -9.87 9.97
N SER A 134 -3.76 -8.82 10.38
CA SER A 134 -3.82 -7.57 9.63
C SER A 134 -2.73 -6.62 10.11
N PHE A 135 -1.67 -6.49 9.33
CA PHE A 135 -0.65 -5.44 9.50
C PHE A 135 -0.99 -4.18 8.68
N ALA A 136 -2.26 -4.01 8.29
CA ALA A 136 -2.70 -2.88 7.49
C ALA A 136 -2.33 -1.54 8.16
N GLY A 137 -1.63 -0.66 7.43
CA GLY A 137 -1.22 0.65 7.90
C GLY A 137 -0.17 0.67 9.03
N ILE A 138 0.48 -0.47 9.30
CA ILE A 138 1.53 -0.55 10.34
C ILE A 138 2.89 -0.13 9.79
N PHE A 139 3.17 -0.45 8.54
CA PHE A 139 4.44 -0.14 7.88
C PHE A 139 4.31 1.05 6.92
N ASP A 140 5.42 1.73 6.67
CA ASP A 140 5.44 2.98 5.97
C ASP A 140 5.43 2.81 4.44
N THR A 141 4.87 3.81 3.77
CA THR A 141 4.92 4.03 2.32
C THR A 141 5.34 5.47 2.07
N TYR A 142 6.24 5.68 1.11
CA TYR A 142 6.75 6.99 0.73
C TYR A 142 6.33 7.29 -0.70
N LEU A 143 5.50 8.31 -0.90
CA LEU A 143 5.01 8.73 -2.22
C LEU A 143 5.82 9.89 -2.79
N GLY A 144 6.03 9.86 -4.11
CA GLY A 144 6.72 10.93 -4.82
C GLY A 144 8.22 10.93 -4.62
N VAL A 145 8.79 9.78 -4.31
CA VAL A 145 10.24 9.62 -4.19
C VAL A 145 10.86 9.65 -5.59
N SER A 146 11.75 10.61 -5.84
CA SER A 146 12.38 10.82 -7.15
C SER A 146 13.88 11.06 -6.99
N GLY A 147 14.68 10.37 -7.80
CA GLY A 147 16.15 10.38 -7.74
C GLY A 147 16.71 9.22 -6.91
N GLN A 148 17.85 8.69 -7.38
CA GLN A 148 18.48 7.49 -6.85
C GLN A 148 18.72 7.56 -5.34
N ASP A 149 19.36 8.62 -4.85
CA ASP A 149 19.69 8.75 -3.42
C ASP A 149 18.44 8.71 -2.54
N ARG A 150 17.36 9.40 -2.95
CA ARG A 150 16.09 9.37 -2.20
C ARG A 150 15.42 8.02 -2.23
N VAL A 151 15.54 7.25 -3.32
CA VAL A 151 15.03 5.87 -3.38
C VAL A 151 15.79 4.97 -2.41
N LEU A 152 17.12 5.09 -2.34
CA LEU A 152 17.95 4.36 -1.36
C LEU A 152 17.54 4.70 0.08
N ASP A 153 17.35 5.99 0.37
CA ASP A 153 16.87 6.45 1.69
C ASP A 153 15.49 5.90 2.02
N ALA A 154 14.56 5.92 1.07
CA ALA A 154 13.22 5.40 1.27
C ALA A 154 13.19 3.87 1.48
N VAL A 155 14.06 3.11 0.80
CA VAL A 155 14.22 1.67 1.04
C VAL A 155 14.68 1.41 2.47
N ARG A 156 15.70 2.14 2.95
CA ARG A 156 16.15 2.05 4.36
C ARG A 156 15.04 2.41 5.34
N ALA A 157 14.29 3.48 5.03
CA ALA A 157 13.18 3.93 5.87
C ALA A 157 12.02 2.91 5.91
N CYS A 158 11.68 2.25 4.79
CA CYS A 158 10.75 1.13 4.78
C CYS A 158 11.22 0.00 5.69
N TRP A 159 12.49 -0.39 5.64
CA TRP A 159 13.03 -1.42 6.54
C TRP A 159 13.01 -0.97 8.00
N ALA A 160 13.28 0.31 8.28
CA ALA A 160 13.17 0.86 9.63
C ALA A 160 11.74 0.82 10.18
N SER A 161 10.73 0.90 9.31
CA SER A 161 9.32 0.84 9.72
C SER A 161 8.91 -0.50 10.36
N LEU A 162 9.68 -1.59 10.16
CA LEU A 162 9.55 -2.83 10.92
C LEU A 162 9.66 -2.59 12.44
N PHE A 163 10.36 -1.54 12.84
CA PHE A 163 10.56 -1.17 14.23
C PHE A 163 9.82 0.12 14.62
N ASN A 164 8.73 0.44 13.95
CA ASN A 164 7.76 1.39 14.47
C ASN A 164 7.12 0.83 15.72
N THR A 165 6.82 1.68 16.73
CA THR A 165 6.26 1.27 18.02
C THR A 165 5.05 0.35 17.86
N ARG A 166 4.15 0.66 16.91
CA ARG A 166 2.97 -0.17 16.61
C ARG A 166 3.34 -1.55 16.08
N ALA A 167 4.33 -1.61 15.18
CA ALA A 167 4.79 -2.87 14.60
C ALA A 167 5.43 -3.79 15.64
N VAL A 168 6.25 -3.21 16.53
CA VAL A 168 6.87 -3.95 17.64
C VAL A 168 5.82 -4.41 18.65
N ALA A 169 4.92 -3.52 19.09
CA ALA A 169 3.84 -3.85 20.02
C ALA A 169 2.94 -4.97 19.48
N TYR A 170 2.61 -4.93 18.19
CA TYR A 170 1.82 -5.99 17.56
C TYR A 170 2.55 -7.34 17.58
N ARG A 171 3.83 -7.36 17.16
CA ARG A 171 4.64 -8.60 17.16
C ARG A 171 4.81 -9.20 18.56
N LEU A 172 5.06 -8.36 19.58
CA LEU A 172 5.17 -8.83 20.96
C LEU A 172 3.89 -9.51 21.43
N ARG A 173 2.71 -8.91 21.13
CA ARG A 173 1.40 -9.50 21.46
C ARG A 173 1.10 -10.77 20.68
N ALA A 174 1.51 -10.83 19.42
CA ALA A 174 1.32 -12.01 18.55
C ALA A 174 2.34 -13.12 18.81
N GLY A 175 3.36 -12.88 19.64
CA GLY A 175 4.46 -13.83 19.86
C GLY A 175 5.33 -14.06 18.62
N THR A 176 5.35 -13.09 17.68
CA THR A 176 6.13 -13.17 16.44
C THR A 176 7.51 -12.58 16.63
N HIS A 177 8.55 -13.36 16.36
CA HIS A 177 9.92 -12.87 16.42
C HIS A 177 10.24 -11.94 15.24
N HIS A 178 11.10 -10.93 15.43
CA HIS A 178 11.43 -10.00 14.33
C HIS A 178 12.11 -10.68 13.13
N ARG A 179 12.87 -11.75 13.35
CA ARG A 179 13.52 -12.55 12.28
C ARG A 179 12.52 -13.30 11.39
N ASP A 180 11.30 -13.55 11.89
CA ASP A 180 10.26 -14.27 11.17
C ASP A 180 9.45 -13.37 10.21
N MET A 181 9.73 -12.05 10.24
CA MET A 181 9.03 -11.06 9.42
C MET A 181 10.01 -10.25 8.54
N PRO A 182 10.70 -10.89 7.60
CA PRO A 182 11.54 -10.16 6.66
C PRO A 182 10.68 -9.31 5.72
N MET A 183 11.21 -8.18 5.30
CA MET A 183 10.50 -7.18 4.50
C MET A 183 11.18 -6.95 3.15
N ALA A 184 10.47 -7.24 2.08
CA ALA A 184 10.79 -6.70 0.77
C ALA A 184 10.32 -5.23 0.66
N VAL A 185 10.85 -4.48 -0.28
CA VAL A 185 10.42 -3.10 -0.55
C VAL A 185 10.08 -2.98 -2.03
N GLY A 186 8.84 -2.61 -2.33
CA GLY A 186 8.41 -2.29 -3.67
C GLY A 186 8.77 -0.87 -4.05
N VAL A 187 9.32 -0.69 -5.25
CA VAL A 187 9.57 0.60 -5.89
C VAL A 187 8.77 0.60 -7.18
N ILE A 188 7.63 1.27 -7.19
CA ILE A 188 6.70 1.32 -8.33
C ILE A 188 6.53 2.74 -8.81
N GLU A 189 6.29 2.94 -10.10
CA GLU A 189 5.97 4.25 -10.66
C GLU A 189 4.77 4.87 -9.92
N LEU A 190 4.85 6.16 -9.64
CA LEU A 190 3.76 6.91 -9.07
C LEU A 190 2.82 7.36 -10.18
N ILE A 191 1.67 6.70 -10.30
CA ILE A 191 0.66 7.06 -11.30
C ILE A 191 0.17 8.49 -11.06
N HIS A 192 0.09 9.29 -12.11
CA HIS A 192 -0.38 10.67 -12.04
C HIS A 192 -1.89 10.75 -11.75
N ALA A 193 -2.25 10.66 -10.49
CA ALA A 193 -3.63 10.54 -10.05
C ALA A 193 -4.48 11.77 -10.39
N ARG A 194 -5.53 11.58 -11.19
CA ARG A 194 -6.68 12.48 -11.27
C ARG A 194 -7.62 12.25 -10.10
N ALA A 195 -7.89 10.98 -9.81
CA ALA A 195 -8.68 10.48 -8.71
C ALA A 195 -8.15 9.12 -8.29
N SER A 196 -8.47 8.73 -7.09
CA SER A 196 -8.13 7.42 -6.56
C SER A 196 -9.12 7.01 -5.49
N GLY A 197 -9.02 5.80 -5.03
CA GLY A 197 -9.88 5.32 -3.97
C GLY A 197 -9.71 3.85 -3.68
N VAL A 198 -10.68 3.34 -2.92
CA VAL A 198 -10.81 1.93 -2.61
C VAL A 198 -12.11 1.39 -3.17
N ALA A 199 -12.13 0.12 -3.55
CA ALA A 199 -13.31 -0.55 -4.02
C ALA A 199 -13.41 -1.95 -3.39
N PHE A 200 -14.58 -2.25 -2.82
CA PHE A 200 -14.85 -3.50 -2.12
C PHE A 200 -15.80 -4.34 -2.95
N SER A 201 -15.43 -5.57 -3.26
CA SER A 201 -16.33 -6.48 -3.98
C SER A 201 -17.41 -7.12 -3.09
N ALA A 202 -17.39 -6.85 -1.78
CA ALA A 202 -18.50 -7.09 -0.86
C ALA A 202 -18.63 -5.87 0.04
N HIS A 203 -19.88 -5.54 0.42
CA HIS A 203 -20.13 -4.37 1.27
C HIS A 203 -19.45 -4.54 2.64
N PRO A 204 -18.45 -3.71 3.02
CA PRO A 204 -17.57 -3.97 4.15
C PRO A 204 -18.29 -3.96 5.51
N VAL A 205 -19.47 -3.32 5.61
CA VAL A 205 -20.26 -3.25 6.86
C VAL A 205 -21.35 -4.32 6.90
N THR A 206 -22.08 -4.52 5.78
CA THR A 206 -23.24 -5.43 5.75
C THR A 206 -22.91 -6.83 5.27
N GLY A 207 -21.73 -7.03 4.68
CA GLY A 207 -21.30 -8.31 4.09
C GLY A 207 -22.04 -8.68 2.79
N LYS A 208 -22.89 -7.81 2.24
CA LYS A 208 -23.61 -8.08 0.98
C LYS A 208 -22.63 -8.24 -0.18
N THR A 209 -22.78 -9.33 -0.91
CA THR A 209 -21.87 -9.70 -2.04
C THR A 209 -22.48 -9.39 -3.41
N ASP A 210 -23.71 -8.83 -3.47
CA ASP A 210 -24.42 -8.50 -4.70
C ASP A 210 -23.97 -7.18 -5.35
N ARG A 211 -23.06 -6.45 -4.69
CA ARG A 211 -22.60 -5.12 -5.11
C ARG A 211 -21.13 -4.88 -4.88
N VAL A 212 -20.59 -3.91 -5.61
CA VAL A 212 -19.29 -3.27 -5.37
C VAL A 212 -19.56 -1.95 -4.65
N VAL A 213 -18.76 -1.66 -3.61
CA VAL A 213 -18.76 -0.36 -2.92
C VAL A 213 -17.49 0.38 -3.29
N ILE A 214 -17.60 1.63 -3.72
CA ILE A 214 -16.47 2.47 -4.13
C ILE A 214 -16.44 3.71 -3.26
N GLU A 215 -15.28 3.98 -2.66
CA GLU A 215 -14.95 5.22 -1.97
C GLU A 215 -13.89 5.95 -2.77
N THR A 216 -14.10 7.22 -3.11
CA THR A 216 -13.21 7.94 -4.03
C THR A 216 -13.05 9.42 -3.71
N SER A 217 -11.85 9.95 -3.96
CA SER A 217 -11.54 11.36 -3.89
C SER A 217 -10.61 11.79 -5.04
N TRP A 218 -10.42 13.11 -5.18
CA TRP A 218 -9.46 13.66 -6.10
C TRP A 218 -8.03 13.44 -5.63
N GLY A 219 -7.09 13.29 -6.56
CA GLY A 219 -5.68 13.09 -6.27
C GLY A 219 -5.35 11.68 -5.78
N TRP A 220 -4.28 11.55 -4.99
CA TRP A 220 -3.83 10.26 -4.46
C TRP A 220 -4.65 9.81 -3.24
N GLY A 221 -4.78 8.49 -3.07
CA GLY A 221 -5.64 7.86 -2.09
C GLY A 221 -5.24 8.02 -0.62
N GLU A 222 -4.05 8.55 -0.32
CA GLU A 222 -3.59 8.73 1.06
C GLU A 222 -4.57 9.51 1.91
N ALA A 223 -5.12 10.62 1.40
CA ALA A 223 -6.11 11.42 2.13
C ALA A 223 -7.39 10.64 2.45
N VAL A 224 -7.78 9.68 1.59
CA VAL A 224 -8.93 8.78 1.84
C VAL A 224 -8.55 7.71 2.85
N VAL A 225 -7.42 7.04 2.66
CA VAL A 225 -6.95 5.94 3.52
C VAL A 225 -6.66 6.43 4.94
N GLN A 226 -6.08 7.63 5.09
CA GLN A 226 -5.82 8.24 6.40
C GLN A 226 -7.05 8.90 7.06
N GLY A 227 -8.20 8.93 6.36
CA GLY A 227 -9.43 9.52 6.89
C GLY A 227 -9.42 11.06 6.97
N LEU A 228 -8.54 11.72 6.23
CA LEU A 228 -8.41 13.18 6.21
C LEU A 228 -9.49 13.85 5.37
N VAL A 229 -10.13 13.10 4.48
CA VAL A 229 -11.20 13.58 3.60
C VAL A 229 -12.38 12.62 3.65
N THR A 230 -13.59 13.16 3.62
CA THR A 230 -14.81 12.35 3.39
C THR A 230 -14.92 12.11 1.88
N PRO A 231 -14.78 10.85 1.41
CA PRO A 231 -14.83 10.53 -0.02
C PRO A 231 -16.26 10.54 -0.56
N ASP A 232 -16.41 10.64 -1.89
CA ASP A 232 -17.65 10.23 -2.56
C ASP A 232 -17.86 8.73 -2.36
N HIS A 233 -19.13 8.32 -2.18
CA HIS A 233 -19.52 6.94 -1.96
C HIS A 233 -20.41 6.46 -3.11
N ALA A 234 -20.10 5.32 -3.71
CA ALA A 234 -20.92 4.68 -4.70
C ALA A 234 -21.18 3.21 -4.38
N GLU A 235 -22.43 2.75 -4.59
CA GLU A 235 -22.81 1.34 -4.57
C GLU A 235 -23.28 0.94 -5.97
N VAL A 236 -22.74 -0.14 -6.51
CA VAL A 236 -23.00 -0.59 -7.88
C VAL A 236 -23.32 -2.07 -7.90
N GLY A 237 -24.44 -2.44 -8.54
CA GLY A 237 -24.86 -3.84 -8.67
C GLY A 237 -23.89 -4.64 -9.52
N LYS A 238 -23.45 -5.81 -9.05
CA LYS A 238 -22.54 -6.68 -9.81
C LYS A 238 -23.19 -7.33 -11.03
N ALA A 239 -24.48 -7.59 -10.97
CA ALA A 239 -25.18 -8.34 -12.01
C ALA A 239 -25.37 -7.53 -13.30
N ASP A 240 -25.55 -6.22 -13.19
CA ASP A 240 -25.94 -5.35 -14.29
C ASP A 240 -25.08 -4.08 -14.43
N GLY A 241 -24.10 -3.88 -13.53
CA GLY A 241 -23.25 -2.68 -13.49
C GLY A 241 -24.00 -1.40 -13.15
N ARG A 242 -25.26 -1.50 -12.69
CA ARG A 242 -26.10 -0.34 -12.42
C ARG A 242 -25.68 0.36 -11.13
N VAL A 243 -25.50 1.68 -11.20
CA VAL A 243 -25.29 2.52 -10.02
C VAL A 243 -26.56 2.53 -9.17
N LEU A 244 -26.51 1.89 -8.02
CA LEU A 244 -27.62 1.79 -7.05
C LEU A 244 -27.70 3.04 -6.18
N LYS A 245 -26.53 3.61 -5.87
CA LYS A 245 -26.39 4.80 -5.03
C LYS A 245 -25.12 5.54 -5.41
N TYR A 246 -25.16 6.87 -5.43
CA TYR A 246 -23.99 7.74 -5.49
C TYR A 246 -24.20 8.93 -4.55
N GLN A 247 -23.31 9.11 -3.59
CA GLN A 247 -23.32 10.22 -2.66
C GLN A 247 -22.07 11.07 -2.88
N VAL A 248 -22.24 12.31 -3.25
CA VAL A 248 -21.17 13.29 -3.34
C VAL A 248 -20.92 13.85 -1.95
N ALA A 249 -19.67 13.84 -1.53
CA ALA A 249 -19.21 14.44 -0.27
C ALA A 249 -18.50 15.77 -0.52
N ASP A 250 -18.34 16.55 0.55
CA ASP A 250 -17.50 17.74 0.54
C ASP A 250 -16.05 17.36 0.83
N LYS A 251 -15.25 17.31 -0.23
CA LYS A 251 -13.83 16.94 -0.20
C LYS A 251 -12.99 18.18 0.00
N THR A 252 -12.58 18.49 1.22
CA THR A 252 -11.88 19.73 1.57
C THR A 252 -10.37 19.68 1.42
N VAL A 253 -9.79 18.44 1.38
CA VAL A 253 -8.35 18.20 1.28
C VAL A 253 -8.07 17.32 0.05
N VAL A 254 -6.93 17.55 -0.58
CA VAL A 254 -6.39 16.72 -1.66
C VAL A 254 -4.92 16.42 -1.42
N SER A 255 -4.52 15.17 -1.63
CA SER A 255 -3.12 14.79 -1.78
C SER A 255 -2.69 15.06 -3.23
N ALA A 256 -1.71 15.94 -3.41
CA ALA A 256 -1.22 16.34 -4.72
C ALA A 256 0.31 16.34 -4.76
N PHE A 257 0.91 16.07 -5.94
CA PHE A 257 2.35 16.18 -6.12
C PHE A 257 2.75 17.63 -6.29
N ASP A 258 3.59 18.12 -5.38
CA ASP A 258 4.19 19.46 -5.50
C ASP A 258 5.54 19.34 -6.20
N TYR A 259 5.59 19.80 -7.45
CA TYR A 259 6.80 19.78 -8.27
C TYR A 259 7.92 20.72 -7.75
N ALA A 260 7.59 21.70 -6.92
CA ALA A 260 8.59 22.62 -6.36
C ALA A 260 9.39 21.97 -5.24
N VAL A 261 8.74 21.11 -4.43
CA VAL A 261 9.39 20.37 -3.34
C VAL A 261 9.66 18.90 -3.68
N GLY A 262 9.16 18.42 -4.82
CA GLY A 262 9.39 17.07 -5.34
C GLY A 262 8.81 15.96 -4.46
N ARG A 263 7.63 16.17 -3.90
CA ARG A 263 6.91 15.17 -3.07
C ARG A 263 5.41 15.37 -3.12
N VAL A 264 4.68 14.33 -2.70
CA VAL A 264 3.24 14.43 -2.43
C VAL A 264 3.02 15.22 -1.14
N ILE A 265 2.11 16.18 -1.20
CA ILE A 265 1.68 17.00 -0.07
C ILE A 265 0.16 17.00 0.03
N GLU A 266 -0.34 17.23 1.23
CA GLU A 266 -1.75 17.51 1.46
C GLU A 266 -1.97 19.02 1.41
N THR A 267 -3.00 19.41 0.65
CA THR A 267 -3.35 20.81 0.48
C THR A 267 -4.86 21.00 0.41
N GLU A 268 -5.31 22.22 0.56
CA GLU A 268 -6.72 22.58 0.44
C GLU A 268 -7.25 22.30 -0.98
N MET A 269 -8.43 21.66 -1.05
CA MET A 269 -9.09 21.36 -2.31
C MET A 269 -9.56 22.65 -2.99
N PRO A 270 -9.30 22.85 -4.31
CA PRO A 270 -9.87 23.95 -5.06
C PRO A 270 -11.40 23.97 -4.93
N ALA A 271 -11.96 25.14 -4.55
CA ALA A 271 -13.40 25.29 -4.22
C ALA A 271 -14.35 24.68 -5.26
N ARG A 272 -13.99 24.75 -6.57
CA ARG A 272 -14.78 24.18 -7.68
C ARG A 272 -14.88 22.65 -7.65
N LEU A 273 -14.00 21.95 -6.89
CA LEU A 273 -13.92 20.48 -6.82
C LEU A 273 -14.48 19.93 -5.50
N VAL A 274 -14.62 20.75 -4.47
CA VAL A 274 -15.05 20.34 -3.13
C VAL A 274 -16.30 19.47 -3.20
N SER A 275 -17.41 19.99 -3.73
CA SER A 275 -18.70 19.29 -3.83
C SER A 275 -18.96 18.72 -5.24
N ARG A 276 -17.91 18.53 -6.04
CA ARG A 276 -18.05 17.99 -7.39
C ARG A 276 -17.95 16.46 -7.36
N ARG A 277 -18.84 15.79 -8.09
CA ARG A 277 -18.78 14.34 -8.33
C ARG A 277 -17.42 13.96 -8.94
N VAL A 278 -16.76 12.94 -8.37
CA VAL A 278 -15.41 12.51 -8.78
C VAL A 278 -15.44 11.64 -10.02
N LEU A 279 -16.32 10.64 -10.05
CA LEU A 279 -16.37 9.62 -11.11
C LEU A 279 -17.61 9.79 -11.98
N ASP A 280 -17.43 9.68 -13.28
CA ASP A 280 -18.51 9.44 -14.24
C ASP A 280 -18.86 7.94 -14.36
N GLU A 281 -19.82 7.60 -15.20
CA GLU A 281 -20.32 6.22 -15.31
C GLU A 281 -19.34 5.30 -16.01
N GLU A 282 -18.58 5.80 -16.98
CA GLU A 282 -17.54 5.04 -17.67
C GLU A 282 -16.39 4.67 -16.71
N GLN A 283 -15.96 5.61 -15.89
CA GLN A 283 -14.92 5.39 -14.90
C GLN A 283 -15.36 4.40 -13.82
N ILE A 284 -16.62 4.48 -13.40
CA ILE A 284 -17.21 3.50 -12.47
C ILE A 284 -17.18 2.10 -13.09
N ALA A 285 -17.60 1.98 -14.37
CA ALA A 285 -17.59 0.69 -15.07
C ALA A 285 -16.18 0.10 -15.15
N ALA A 286 -15.16 0.91 -15.49
CA ALA A 286 -13.77 0.47 -15.54
C ALA A 286 -13.23 -0.01 -14.17
N ILE A 287 -13.63 0.64 -13.07
CA ILE A 287 -13.28 0.20 -11.71
C ILE A 287 -13.93 -1.15 -11.41
N ILE A 288 -15.21 -1.30 -11.73
CA ILE A 288 -15.96 -2.54 -11.49
C ILE A 288 -15.34 -3.70 -12.27
N ASP A 289 -15.00 -3.49 -13.54
CA ASP A 289 -14.36 -4.52 -14.37
C ASP A 289 -13.06 -5.02 -13.74
N ALA A 290 -12.22 -4.11 -13.23
CA ALA A 290 -10.99 -4.46 -12.54
C ALA A 290 -11.28 -5.25 -11.23
N VAL A 291 -12.20 -4.76 -10.39
CA VAL A 291 -12.56 -5.38 -9.11
C VAL A 291 -13.13 -6.79 -9.32
N LEU A 292 -14.03 -6.95 -10.29
CA LEU A 292 -14.63 -8.27 -10.59
C LEU A 292 -13.65 -9.24 -11.24
N ALA A 293 -12.69 -8.74 -12.02
CA ALA A 293 -11.60 -9.56 -12.54
C ALA A 293 -10.72 -10.12 -11.41
N ILE A 294 -10.38 -9.27 -10.44
CA ILE A 294 -9.58 -9.66 -9.27
C ILE A 294 -10.36 -10.62 -8.37
N GLU A 295 -11.65 -10.36 -8.09
CA GLU A 295 -12.49 -11.26 -7.30
C GLU A 295 -12.61 -12.65 -7.97
N ARG A 296 -12.78 -12.70 -9.29
CA ARG A 296 -12.80 -13.98 -10.04
C ARG A 296 -11.47 -14.72 -9.97
N HIS A 297 -10.35 -13.98 -10.04
CA HIS A 297 -9.02 -14.57 -9.96
C HIS A 297 -8.78 -15.24 -8.61
N TYR A 298 -9.13 -14.57 -7.52
CA TYR A 298 -8.91 -15.08 -6.15
C TYR A 298 -10.03 -16.01 -5.64
N GLY A 299 -11.24 -15.89 -6.16
CA GLY A 299 -12.41 -16.68 -5.73
C GLY A 299 -13.00 -16.26 -4.38
N TYR A 300 -12.63 -15.09 -3.87
CA TYR A 300 -13.17 -14.51 -2.62
C TYR A 300 -13.32 -12.99 -2.74
N PRO A 301 -14.14 -12.35 -1.88
CA PRO A 301 -14.31 -10.90 -1.90
C PRO A 301 -13.00 -10.14 -1.64
N VAL A 302 -12.79 -9.07 -2.41
CA VAL A 302 -11.55 -8.29 -2.43
C VAL A 302 -11.77 -6.81 -2.10
N ASP A 303 -10.77 -6.25 -1.47
CA ASP A 303 -10.52 -4.83 -1.24
C ASP A 303 -9.41 -4.40 -2.19
N VAL A 304 -9.70 -3.43 -3.05
CA VAL A 304 -8.83 -3.00 -4.15
C VAL A 304 -8.57 -1.52 -4.03
N GLU A 305 -7.29 -1.14 -3.92
CA GLU A 305 -6.86 0.25 -4.09
C GLU A 305 -6.55 0.50 -5.56
N TRP A 306 -7.11 1.56 -6.09
CA TRP A 306 -7.01 1.91 -7.51
C TRP A 306 -6.71 3.40 -7.71
N VAL A 307 -6.12 3.71 -8.86
CA VAL A 307 -5.81 5.07 -9.30
C VAL A 307 -6.33 5.27 -10.72
N LEU A 308 -7.04 6.38 -10.91
CA LEU A 308 -7.44 6.87 -12.20
C LEU A 308 -6.37 7.85 -12.71
N ASP A 309 -5.57 7.41 -13.67
CA ASP A 309 -4.54 8.26 -14.26
C ASP A 309 -5.16 9.49 -14.93
N ARG A 310 -4.56 10.67 -14.76
CA ARG A 310 -5.02 11.91 -15.39
C ARG A 310 -4.91 11.89 -16.92
N HIS A 311 -4.06 11.02 -17.47
CA HIS A 311 -3.85 10.85 -18.92
C HIS A 311 -4.65 9.68 -19.50
N ARG A 312 -5.37 8.93 -18.65
CA ARG A 312 -6.23 7.81 -19.06
C ARG A 312 -7.25 8.26 -20.09
N ARG A 313 -7.37 7.47 -21.15
CA ARG A 313 -8.39 7.64 -22.18
C ARG A 313 -9.62 6.80 -21.85
N GLU A 314 -10.76 7.17 -22.44
CA GLU A 314 -11.98 6.36 -22.36
C GLU A 314 -11.73 4.95 -22.90
N GLY A 315 -12.23 3.94 -22.18
CA GLY A 315 -12.02 2.51 -22.51
C GLY A 315 -10.70 1.91 -22.01
N GLU A 316 -9.76 2.71 -21.49
CA GLU A 316 -8.57 2.17 -20.84
C GLU A 316 -8.88 1.68 -19.41
N PRO A 317 -8.20 0.63 -18.91
CA PRO A 317 -8.41 0.15 -17.55
C PRO A 317 -7.96 1.17 -16.50
N VAL A 318 -8.46 1.06 -15.28
CA VAL A 318 -7.90 1.76 -14.12
C VAL A 318 -6.63 1.05 -13.66
N CYS A 319 -5.70 1.79 -13.06
CA CYS A 319 -4.49 1.23 -12.50
C CYS A 319 -4.76 0.73 -11.07
N VAL A 320 -4.53 -0.56 -10.81
CA VAL A 320 -4.65 -1.15 -9.47
C VAL A 320 -3.31 -1.07 -8.77
N VAL A 321 -3.29 -0.56 -7.54
CA VAL A 321 -2.05 -0.40 -6.78
C VAL A 321 -1.94 -1.33 -5.59
N GLN A 322 -3.07 -1.90 -5.13
CA GLN A 322 -3.11 -2.95 -4.11
C GLN A 322 -4.41 -3.76 -4.22
N ALA A 323 -4.34 -5.05 -3.89
CA ALA A 323 -5.52 -5.88 -3.68
C ALA A 323 -5.29 -6.83 -2.51
N ARG A 324 -6.33 -7.01 -1.68
CA ARG A 324 -6.30 -7.91 -0.53
C ARG A 324 -7.69 -8.50 -0.26
N PRO A 325 -7.80 -9.62 0.51
CA PRO A 325 -9.10 -10.13 0.94
C PRO A 325 -9.86 -9.08 1.76
N VAL A 326 -11.18 -9.01 1.56
CA VAL A 326 -12.05 -8.23 2.45
C VAL A 326 -12.11 -8.91 3.81
N THR A 327 -11.66 -8.23 4.85
CA THR A 327 -11.92 -8.64 6.23
C THR A 327 -13.31 -8.15 6.63
N VAL A 328 -14.32 -9.01 6.49
CA VAL A 328 -15.68 -8.69 6.95
C VAL A 328 -15.67 -8.66 8.48
N THR A 329 -15.97 -7.53 9.07
CA THR A 329 -16.26 -7.48 10.50
C THR A 329 -17.59 -8.19 10.72
N ALA A 330 -17.63 -9.15 11.66
CA ALA A 330 -18.88 -9.82 12.04
C ALA A 330 -19.99 -8.78 12.26
N PRO A 331 -21.24 -9.04 11.82
CA PRO A 331 -22.31 -8.07 11.90
C PRO A 331 -22.51 -7.61 13.33
N GLN A 332 -22.22 -6.36 13.63
CA GLN A 332 -22.69 -5.74 14.84
C GLN A 332 -24.22 -5.61 14.71
N THR A 333 -24.95 -6.06 15.72
CA THR A 333 -26.40 -6.16 15.79
C THR A 333 -27.14 -4.82 15.90
N ALA A 334 -26.59 -3.73 15.36
CA ALA A 334 -27.29 -2.44 15.25
C ALA A 334 -26.98 -1.82 13.86
N PRO A 335 -27.96 -1.20 13.20
CA PRO A 335 -27.70 -0.45 11.97
C PRO A 335 -26.91 0.80 12.32
N THR A 336 -25.61 0.74 12.19
CA THR A 336 -24.74 1.92 12.27
C THR A 336 -24.90 2.65 10.94
N GLU A 337 -25.31 3.92 10.99
CA GLU A 337 -25.25 4.78 9.81
C GLU A 337 -23.85 4.72 9.23
N TRP A 338 -23.77 4.61 7.91
CA TRP A 338 -22.49 4.59 7.20
C TRP A 338 -21.71 5.85 7.53
N ASN A 339 -20.53 5.70 8.15
CA ASN A 339 -19.60 6.78 8.46
C ASN A 339 -18.25 6.50 7.79
N PRO A 340 -17.95 7.14 6.65
CA PRO A 340 -16.70 6.95 5.92
C PRO A 340 -15.46 7.26 6.75
N ALA A 341 -15.50 8.30 7.60
CA ALA A 341 -14.38 8.66 8.46
C ALA A 341 -14.08 7.59 9.52
N ALA A 342 -15.13 6.97 10.09
CA ALA A 342 -14.97 5.85 11.03
C ALA A 342 -14.42 4.59 10.32
N MET A 343 -14.77 4.36 9.06
CA MET A 343 -14.22 3.26 8.27
C MET A 343 -12.74 3.49 7.93
N ALA A 344 -12.38 4.69 7.50
CA ALA A 344 -10.98 5.03 7.26
C ALA A 344 -10.14 4.90 8.54
N ALA A 345 -10.63 5.37 9.69
CA ALA A 345 -9.98 5.20 10.98
C ALA A 345 -9.79 3.72 11.35
N LYS A 346 -10.78 2.86 11.06
CA LYS A 346 -10.70 1.42 11.30
C LYS A 346 -9.66 0.73 10.40
N TYR A 347 -9.50 1.18 9.16
CA TYR A 347 -8.45 0.70 8.26
C TYR A 347 -7.05 1.12 8.69
N VAL A 348 -6.92 2.30 9.29
CA VAL A 348 -5.64 2.85 9.75
C VAL A 348 -5.25 2.31 11.13
N PHE A 349 -6.21 2.12 12.04
CA PHE A 349 -5.94 1.85 13.46
C PHE A 349 -6.31 0.43 13.90
N GLY A 350 -6.95 -0.40 13.07
CA GLY A 350 -7.22 -1.82 13.36
C GLY A 350 -8.11 -2.07 14.59
N THR A 351 -9.01 -1.14 14.94
CA THR A 351 -9.95 -1.25 16.08
C THR A 351 -11.34 -1.65 15.66
#